data_4d8ec27d6c322d976035414ade8195da
#
_entry.id   4d8ec27d6c322d976035414ade8195da
#
_cell.length_a   1.000
_cell.length_b   1.000
_cell.length_c   1.000
_cell.angle_alpha   90.00
_cell.angle_beta   90.00
_cell.angle_gamma   90.00
#
_symmetry.space_group_name_H-M   'P 1'
#
loop_
_entity.id
_entity.type
_entity.pdbx_description
1 polymer ?
#
loop_
_entity_poly.entity_id
_entity_poly.type
_entity_poly.pdbx_seq_one_letter_code
_entity_poly.pdbx_strand_id
1 'polypeptide(L)'
;MEQLNTEKKGLHENILDHMKIAVTYVDADGQILYANNAARKRPSKAPRDIGVNIRDCHKETSNEKIVEIFRDFRNGRSKPHHYVSTIGGGRALVTMIPVFEEGVFSGCLSHVYPLSLEGSERTF
;
A
#
# COMPACT_ATOMS: atom_id res chain seq x y z
N MET A 1 -3.75 6.98 32.17
CA MET A 1 -4.46 7.77 31.18
C MET A 1 -3.70 7.91 29.91
N GLU A 2 -2.42 7.89 29.99
CA GLU A 2 -1.64 7.96 28.76
C GLU A 2 -1.95 6.80 27.86
N GLN A 3 -2.24 5.64 28.44
CA GLN A 3 -2.55 4.51 27.60
C GLN A 3 -3.73 4.77 26.71
N LEU A 4 -4.71 5.48 27.24
CA LEU A 4 -5.87 5.79 26.44
C LEU A 4 -5.50 6.58 25.21
N ASN A 5 -4.58 7.53 25.39
CA ASN A 5 -4.16 8.36 24.27
C ASN A 5 -3.36 7.55 23.25
N THR A 6 -2.50 6.66 23.75
CA THR A 6 -1.67 5.89 22.82
C THR A 6 -2.47 4.87 22.05
N GLU A 7 -3.61 4.45 22.60
CA GLU A 7 -4.45 3.49 21.91
C GLU A 7 -5.42 4.12 20.97
N LYS A 8 -5.61 5.42 21.07
CA LYS A 8 -6.54 6.13 20.24
C LYS A 8 -5.89 6.46 18.90
N LYS A 9 -6.52 6.06 17.84
CA LYS A 9 -6.07 6.42 16.52
C LYS A 9 -6.39 7.87 16.25
N GLY A 10 -5.52 8.52 15.50
CA GLY A 10 -5.83 9.84 14.99
C GLY A 10 -6.94 9.78 13.97
N LEU A 11 -7.48 10.96 13.65
CA LEU A 11 -8.59 11.05 12.71
C LEU A 11 -8.24 10.46 11.36
N HIS A 12 -7.08 10.82 10.84
CA HIS A 12 -6.68 10.37 9.50
C HIS A 12 -6.49 8.87 9.46
N GLU A 13 -5.86 8.32 10.48
CA GLU A 13 -5.64 6.89 10.57
C GLU A 13 -6.96 6.15 10.67
N ASN A 14 -7.91 6.69 11.43
CA ASN A 14 -9.20 6.07 11.59
C ASN A 14 -9.98 6.06 10.27
N ILE A 15 -9.90 7.17 9.53
CA ILE A 15 -10.55 7.24 8.23
C ILE A 15 -9.96 6.20 7.28
N LEU A 16 -8.64 6.11 7.22
CA LEU A 16 -7.97 5.17 6.33
C LEU A 16 -8.32 3.73 6.68
N ASP A 17 -8.45 3.44 7.98
CA ASP A 17 -8.77 2.09 8.41
C ASP A 17 -10.17 1.66 8.02
N HIS A 18 -11.03 2.61 7.71
CA HIS A 18 -12.39 2.29 7.29
C HIS A 18 -12.55 2.22 5.77
N MET A 19 -11.51 2.55 5.02
CA MET A 19 -11.59 2.43 3.58
C MET A 19 -11.65 0.97 3.17
N LYS A 20 -12.39 0.71 2.11
CA LYS A 20 -12.57 -0.66 1.62
C LYS A 20 -11.43 -1.11 0.73
N ILE A 21 -10.60 -0.20 0.26
CA ILE A 21 -9.45 -0.56 -0.55
C ILE A 21 -8.22 -0.63 0.35
N ALA A 22 -7.26 -1.46 -0.05
CA ALA A 22 -6.03 -1.63 0.71
C ALA A 22 -5.12 -0.42 0.50
N VAL A 23 -4.67 0.18 1.60
CA VAL A 23 -3.76 1.32 1.58
C VAL A 23 -2.55 0.98 2.42
N THR A 24 -1.35 1.16 1.85
CA THR A 24 -0.10 0.87 2.52
C THR A 24 0.86 2.02 2.26
N TYR A 25 1.57 2.47 3.28
CA TYR A 25 2.63 3.46 3.12
C TYR A 25 3.94 2.86 3.57
N VAL A 26 4.95 2.97 2.72
CA VAL A 26 6.29 2.45 3.02
C VAL A 26 7.29 3.59 2.90
N ASP A 27 8.39 3.48 3.65
CA ASP A 27 9.47 4.47 3.50
C ASP A 27 10.32 4.12 2.28
N ALA A 28 11.36 4.91 2.05
CA ALA A 28 12.19 4.74 0.86
C ALA A 28 12.95 3.42 0.85
N ASP A 29 13.09 2.78 1.99
CA ASP A 29 13.76 1.50 2.10
C ASP A 29 12.80 0.32 2.04
N GLY A 30 11.51 0.60 1.92
CA GLY A 30 10.51 -0.45 1.80
C GLY A 30 9.91 -0.91 3.11
N GLN A 31 10.23 -0.25 4.21
CA GLN A 31 9.62 -0.60 5.49
C GLN A 31 8.21 -0.07 5.54
N ILE A 32 7.27 -0.92 5.93
CA ILE A 32 5.87 -0.52 6.05
C ILE A 32 5.74 0.34 7.29
N LEU A 33 5.27 1.57 7.09
CA LEU A 33 5.02 2.50 8.18
C LEU A 33 3.53 2.58 8.51
N TYR A 34 2.68 2.17 7.57
CA TYR A 34 1.25 2.13 7.82
C TYR A 34 0.59 1.17 6.84
N ALA A 35 -0.39 0.43 7.33
CA ALA A 35 -1.24 -0.43 6.51
C ALA A 35 -2.62 -0.40 7.13
N ASN A 36 -3.63 -0.08 6.31
CA ASN A 36 -4.98 -0.02 6.84
C ASN A 36 -5.57 -1.43 6.98
N ASN A 37 -6.76 -1.52 7.54
CA ASN A 37 -7.37 -2.82 7.81
C ASN A 37 -7.51 -3.66 6.55
N ALA A 38 -7.90 -3.05 5.44
CA ALA A 38 -8.06 -3.78 4.19
C ALA A 38 -6.73 -4.35 3.71
N ALA A 39 -5.64 -3.59 3.89
CA ALA A 39 -4.32 -4.06 3.48
C ALA A 39 -3.87 -5.24 4.34
N ARG A 40 -4.10 -5.16 5.63
CA ARG A 40 -3.66 -6.21 6.55
C ARG A 40 -4.41 -7.52 6.33
N LYS A 41 -5.60 -7.45 5.78
CA LYS A 41 -6.42 -8.64 5.53
C LYS A 41 -6.10 -9.33 4.22
N ARG A 42 -5.31 -8.71 3.34
CA ARG A 42 -4.98 -9.32 2.07
C ARG A 42 -3.99 -10.45 2.25
N PRO A 43 -4.16 -11.54 1.49
CA PRO A 43 -3.19 -12.65 1.56
C PRO A 43 -1.82 -12.19 1.10
N SER A 44 -0.78 -12.64 1.78
CA SER A 44 0.59 -12.31 1.40
C SER A 44 1.52 -13.34 2.05
N LYS A 45 2.78 -13.35 1.59
CA LYS A 45 3.77 -14.28 2.12
C LYS A 45 4.06 -14.01 3.59
N ALA A 46 4.07 -12.76 3.96
CA ALA A 46 4.28 -12.33 5.35
C ALA A 46 3.18 -11.36 5.71
N PRO A 47 2.91 -11.19 7.01
CA PRO A 47 1.88 -10.23 7.42
C PRO A 47 2.23 -8.85 6.88
N ARG A 48 1.23 -8.18 6.34
CA ARG A 48 1.43 -6.84 5.80
C ARG A 48 1.13 -5.85 6.90
N ASP A 49 2.14 -5.54 7.69
CA ASP A 49 1.96 -4.71 8.87
C ASP A 49 3.18 -3.83 9.10
N ILE A 50 3.04 -2.88 10.01
CA ILE A 50 4.08 -1.92 10.34
C ILE A 50 5.35 -2.67 10.75
N GLY A 51 6.48 -2.24 10.21
CA GLY A 51 7.78 -2.81 10.54
C GLY A 51 8.23 -3.91 9.62
N VAL A 52 7.33 -4.44 8.78
CA VAL A 52 7.68 -5.47 7.83
C VAL A 52 8.14 -4.81 6.54
N ASN A 53 9.14 -5.39 5.90
CA ASN A 53 9.59 -4.87 4.62
C ASN A 53 8.63 -5.34 3.54
N ILE A 54 8.24 -4.41 2.66
CA ILE A 54 7.24 -4.72 1.63
C ILE A 54 7.69 -5.86 0.73
N ARG A 55 9.00 -6.04 0.56
CA ARG A 55 9.51 -7.12 -0.28
C ARG A 55 9.30 -8.49 0.33
N ASP A 56 9.11 -8.56 1.64
CA ASP A 56 8.84 -9.85 2.30
C ASP A 56 7.40 -10.28 2.10
N CYS A 57 6.54 -9.39 1.62
CA CYS A 57 5.13 -9.67 1.42
C CYS A 57 4.80 -10.13 0.00
N HIS A 58 5.76 -10.09 -0.91
CA HIS A 58 5.51 -10.30 -2.33
C HIS A 58 6.40 -11.39 -2.90
N LYS A 59 5.96 -11.92 -4.04
CA LYS A 59 6.77 -12.85 -4.81
C LYS A 59 7.94 -12.11 -5.44
N GLU A 60 8.93 -12.87 -5.85
CA GLU A 60 10.14 -12.28 -6.41
C GLU A 60 9.88 -11.43 -7.64
N THR A 61 8.98 -11.90 -8.52
CA THR A 61 8.66 -11.14 -9.73
C THR A 61 8.04 -9.80 -9.38
N SER A 62 7.18 -9.77 -8.36
CA SER A 62 6.60 -8.51 -7.91
C SER A 62 7.65 -7.62 -7.28
N ASN A 63 8.60 -8.21 -6.58
CA ASN A 63 9.67 -7.45 -5.95
C ASN A 63 10.56 -6.76 -6.97
N GLU A 64 10.81 -7.42 -8.10
CA GLU A 64 11.58 -6.80 -9.16
C GLU A 64 10.90 -5.54 -9.67
N LYS A 65 9.57 -5.61 -9.82
CA LYS A 65 8.81 -4.46 -10.27
C LYS A 65 8.85 -3.35 -9.23
N ILE A 66 8.75 -3.70 -7.96
CA ILE A 66 8.80 -2.71 -6.89
C ILE A 66 10.15 -2.00 -6.86
N VAL A 67 11.23 -2.75 -7.01
CA VAL A 67 12.58 -2.16 -7.04
C VAL A 67 12.70 -1.17 -8.20
N GLU A 68 12.16 -1.54 -9.36
CA GLU A 68 12.21 -0.68 -10.53
C GLU A 68 11.42 0.59 -10.31
N ILE A 69 10.23 0.47 -9.75
CA ILE A 69 9.37 1.63 -9.48
C ILE A 69 10.05 2.57 -8.49
N PHE A 70 10.65 2.03 -7.43
CA PHE A 70 11.33 2.86 -6.44
C PHE A 70 12.54 3.56 -7.05
N ARG A 71 13.23 2.88 -7.98
CA ARG A 71 14.35 3.52 -8.67
C ARG A 71 13.89 4.73 -9.47
N ASP A 72 12.75 4.59 -10.16
CA ASP A 72 12.20 5.71 -10.93
C ASP A 72 11.86 6.88 -10.02
N PHE A 73 11.28 6.59 -8.86
CA PHE A 73 10.92 7.65 -7.92
C PHE A 73 12.17 8.33 -7.37
N ARG A 74 13.22 7.55 -7.06
CA ARG A 74 14.47 8.12 -6.58
C ARG A 74 15.12 9.01 -7.64
N ASN A 75 14.88 8.70 -8.90
CA ASN A 75 15.41 9.49 -10.00
C ASN A 75 14.53 10.67 -10.36
N GLY A 76 13.49 10.95 -9.57
CA GLY A 76 12.71 12.16 -9.73
C GLY A 76 11.36 12.01 -10.37
N ARG A 77 10.95 10.79 -10.68
CA ARG A 77 9.62 10.60 -11.26
C ARG A 77 8.57 10.97 -10.23
N SER A 78 7.72 11.94 -10.58
CA SER A 78 6.65 12.39 -9.69
C SER A 78 5.30 11.80 -10.03
N LYS A 79 5.16 11.21 -11.22
CA LYS A 79 3.89 10.62 -11.62
C LYS A 79 3.73 9.24 -11.01
N PRO A 80 2.52 8.87 -10.60
CA PRO A 80 2.29 7.53 -10.06
C PRO A 80 2.55 6.44 -11.08
N HIS A 81 2.87 5.26 -10.58
CA HIS A 81 2.90 4.04 -11.38
C HIS A 81 1.59 3.29 -11.17
N HIS A 82 1.05 2.76 -12.26
CA HIS A 82 -0.16 1.93 -12.20
C HIS A 82 0.13 0.60 -12.88
N TYR A 83 -0.34 -0.48 -12.29
CA TYR A 83 -0.27 -1.76 -12.98
C TYR A 83 -1.39 -2.67 -12.47
N VAL A 84 -1.72 -3.67 -13.29
CA VAL A 84 -2.75 -4.64 -12.94
C VAL A 84 -2.06 -5.89 -12.41
N SER A 85 -2.57 -6.38 -11.29
CA SER A 85 -2.03 -7.57 -10.65
C SER A 85 -3.13 -8.59 -10.52
N THR A 86 -2.76 -9.87 -10.61
CA THR A 86 -3.70 -10.96 -10.38
C THR A 86 -3.45 -11.49 -8.98
N ILE A 87 -4.47 -11.42 -8.13
CA ILE A 87 -4.33 -11.81 -6.73
C ILE A 87 -5.54 -12.65 -6.37
N GLY A 88 -5.26 -13.86 -5.86
CA GLY A 88 -6.32 -14.71 -5.35
C GLY A 88 -7.43 -15.00 -6.36
N GLY A 89 -7.07 -15.11 -7.63
CA GLY A 89 -8.04 -15.39 -8.66
C GLY A 89 -8.76 -14.18 -9.20
N GLY A 90 -8.47 -13.00 -8.67
CA GLY A 90 -9.06 -11.76 -9.13
C GLY A 90 -8.02 -10.82 -9.66
N ARG A 91 -8.47 -9.72 -10.24
CA ARG A 91 -7.59 -8.69 -10.78
C ARG A 91 -7.72 -7.44 -9.93
N ALA A 92 -6.63 -6.72 -9.81
CA ALA A 92 -6.61 -5.48 -9.04
C ALA A 92 -5.73 -4.47 -9.71
N LEU A 93 -6.13 -3.20 -9.61
CA LEU A 93 -5.30 -2.09 -10.07
C LEU A 93 -4.46 -1.63 -8.90
N VAL A 94 -3.14 -1.70 -9.04
CA VAL A 94 -2.22 -1.22 -8.03
C VAL A 94 -1.70 0.13 -8.46
N THR A 95 -1.80 1.11 -7.57
CA THR A 95 -1.28 2.45 -7.81
C THR A 95 -0.22 2.74 -6.77
N MET A 96 0.95 3.17 -7.21
CA MET A 96 2.05 3.52 -6.33
C MET A 96 2.40 4.98 -6.56
N ILE A 97 2.31 5.76 -5.50
CA ILE A 97 2.45 7.21 -5.56
C ILE A 97 3.68 7.61 -4.76
N PRO A 98 4.62 8.35 -5.36
CA PRO A 98 5.81 8.76 -4.61
C PRO A 98 5.49 9.92 -3.69
N VAL A 99 6.13 9.93 -2.53
CA VAL A 99 6.05 11.02 -1.58
C VAL A 99 7.45 11.61 -1.48
N PHE A 100 7.56 12.92 -1.69
CA PHE A 100 8.82 13.62 -1.61
C PHE A 100 8.78 14.59 -0.45
N GLU A 101 9.91 14.70 0.24
CA GLU A 101 10.10 15.72 1.28
C GLU A 101 11.31 16.54 0.90
N GLU A 102 11.07 17.83 0.68
CA GLU A 102 12.12 18.75 0.27
C GLU A 102 12.88 18.22 -0.94
N GLY A 103 12.13 17.70 -1.90
CA GLY A 103 12.70 17.25 -3.16
C GLY A 103 13.32 15.86 -3.14
N VAL A 104 13.32 15.20 -1.99
CA VAL A 104 13.92 13.89 -1.86
C VAL A 104 12.82 12.83 -1.69
N PHE A 105 12.95 11.72 -2.42
CA PHE A 105 11.99 10.63 -2.30
C PHE A 105 12.05 10.07 -0.89
N SER A 106 10.92 10.13 -0.18
CA SER A 106 10.89 9.69 1.21
C SER A 106 10.03 8.45 1.41
N GLY A 107 9.13 8.14 0.49
CA GLY A 107 8.29 6.98 0.67
C GLY A 107 7.30 6.82 -0.45
N CYS A 108 6.52 5.75 -0.36
CA CYS A 108 5.57 5.39 -1.41
C CYS A 108 4.23 5.04 -0.78
N LEU A 109 3.19 5.70 -1.26
CA LEU A 109 1.82 5.37 -0.89
C LEU A 109 1.28 4.42 -1.95
N SER A 110 0.77 3.29 -1.52
CA SER A 110 0.24 2.29 -2.43
C SER A 110 -1.22 2.03 -2.10
N HIS A 111 -2.07 1.98 -3.13
CA HIS A 111 -3.42 1.49 -2.90
C HIS A 111 -3.78 0.50 -3.98
N VAL A 112 -4.66 -0.42 -3.61
CA VAL A 112 -5.03 -1.54 -4.46
C VAL A 112 -6.54 -1.54 -4.61
N TYR A 113 -7.00 -1.41 -5.82
CA TYR A 113 -8.41 -1.34 -6.13
C TYR A 113 -8.85 -2.61 -6.85
N PRO A 114 -9.79 -3.37 -6.28
CA PRO A 114 -10.24 -4.60 -6.94
C PRO A 114 -10.98 -4.26 -8.23
N LEU A 115 -10.63 -4.97 -9.29
CA LEU A 115 -11.29 -4.81 -10.58
C LEU A 115 -12.39 -5.83 -10.80
N SER A 116 -12.35 -6.93 -10.02
CA SER A 116 -13.36 -7.97 -10.11
C SER A 116 -14.27 -7.84 -8.90
N LEU A 117 -15.33 -7.08 -9.06
CA LEU A 117 -16.29 -6.86 -7.98
C LEU A 117 -17.57 -7.60 -8.32
N GLU A 118 -17.47 -8.90 -8.27
CA GLU A 118 -18.56 -9.74 -8.70
C GLU A 118 -19.83 -9.45 -7.94
N GLY A 119 -20.89 -9.16 -8.66
CA GLY A 119 -22.18 -8.93 -8.05
C GLY A 119 -22.39 -7.55 -7.49
N SER A 120 -21.33 -6.78 -7.29
CA SER A 120 -21.48 -5.50 -6.65
C SER A 120 -21.75 -4.37 -7.63
N GLU A 121 -21.34 -4.53 -8.86
CA GLU A 121 -21.49 -3.46 -9.84
C GLU A 121 -22.94 -3.22 -10.22
N ARG A 122 -23.82 -4.08 -9.81
CA ARG A 122 -25.21 -3.96 -10.19
C ARG A 122 -26.13 -3.52 -9.07
N THR A 123 -25.58 -3.05 -8.00
CA THR A 123 -26.38 -2.78 -6.82
C THR A 123 -26.67 -1.31 -6.59
N PHE A 124 -26.59 -0.53 -7.59
CA PHE A 124 -26.87 0.91 -7.46
C PHE A 124 -28.28 1.24 -7.85
#